data_8774bf07b19176fc6a857cc927696bba
#
_entry.id   8774bf07b19176fc6a857cc927696bba
#
_cell.length_a   1.000
_cell.length_b   1.000
_cell.length_c   1.000
_cell.angle_alpha   90.00
_cell.angle_beta   90.00
_cell.angle_gamma   90.00
#
_symmetry.space_group_name_H-M   'P 1'
#
loop_
_entity.id
_entity.type
_entity.pdbx_description
1 polymer ?
#
loop_
_entity_poly.entity_id
_entity_poly.type
_entity_poly.pdbx_seq_one_letter_code
_entity_poly.pdbx_strand_id
1 'polypeptide(L)'
;MKSKLLLTCTILFFCSSFLCGQNQSSKVANSVETNNGCIRHPWQGKRVGYLGDSITDPNCYGDKIKKYWDFLQEWLGITPYVYGISGRQWNDVPRQAEQLKKEHGGEVDAIVILMGTNDFNDGVPIGEWFTE
;
A
#
# COMPACT_ATOMS: atom_id res chain seq x y z
N MET A 1 -33.28 -7.83 -13.09
CA MET A 1 -32.99 -6.79 -12.06
C MET A 1 -31.56 -7.03 -11.57
N LYS A 2 -30.60 -6.20 -11.96
CA LYS A 2 -29.20 -6.35 -11.57
C LYS A 2 -29.00 -5.65 -10.22
N SER A 3 -28.78 -6.44 -9.15
CA SER A 3 -28.44 -5.93 -7.84
C SER A 3 -27.05 -5.30 -7.90
N LYS A 4 -26.96 -4.01 -7.61
CA LYS A 4 -25.67 -3.31 -7.46
C LYS A 4 -25.09 -3.69 -6.10
N LEU A 5 -24.12 -4.59 -6.11
CA LEU A 5 -23.33 -4.91 -4.94
C LEU A 5 -22.31 -3.78 -4.71
N LEU A 6 -22.41 -3.15 -3.55
CA LEU A 6 -21.48 -2.10 -3.13
C LEU A 6 -20.14 -2.75 -2.83
N LEU A 7 -19.12 -2.41 -3.65
CA LEU A 7 -17.76 -2.91 -3.48
C LEU A 7 -17.10 -2.16 -2.32
N THR A 8 -17.02 -2.80 -1.17
CA THR A 8 -16.19 -2.33 -0.06
C THR A 8 -14.73 -2.65 -0.35
N CYS A 9 -13.94 -1.63 -0.64
CA CYS A 9 -12.49 -1.75 -0.79
C CYS A 9 -11.87 -2.10 0.57
N THR A 10 -11.46 -3.34 0.76
CA THR A 10 -10.80 -3.79 1.99
C THR A 10 -9.30 -3.48 1.87
N ILE A 11 -8.85 -2.48 2.61
CA ILE A 11 -7.43 -2.17 2.76
C ILE A 11 -6.87 -3.14 3.80
N LEU A 12 -6.11 -4.14 3.36
CA LEU A 12 -5.39 -5.05 4.25
C LEU A 12 -4.04 -4.44 4.61
N PHE A 13 -3.91 -4.00 5.86
CA PHE A 13 -2.62 -3.64 6.46
C PHE A 13 -1.96 -4.90 7.02
N PHE A 14 -0.87 -5.33 6.40
CA PHE A 14 0.01 -6.34 6.98
C PHE A 14 1.13 -5.64 7.75
N CYS A 15 1.02 -5.65 9.07
CA CYS A 15 2.09 -5.25 9.97
C CYS A 15 2.82 -6.52 10.42
N SER A 16 4.05 -6.76 9.95
CA SER A 16 4.88 -7.85 10.45
C SER A 16 5.47 -7.46 11.81
N SER A 17 4.83 -7.97 12.87
CA SER A 17 5.37 -7.87 14.23
C SER A 17 6.33 -9.01 14.47
N PHE A 18 7.60 -8.71 14.65
CA PHE A 18 8.60 -9.64 15.20
C PHE A 18 8.33 -9.80 16.71
N LEU A 19 7.95 -11.02 17.10
CA LEU A 19 7.78 -11.40 18.50
C LEU A 19 9.14 -11.48 19.17
N CYS A 20 9.44 -10.52 20.05
CA CYS A 20 10.34 -10.74 21.17
C CYS A 20 9.55 -10.50 22.44
N GLY A 21 9.34 -11.58 23.20
CA GLY A 21 8.62 -11.52 24.45
C GLY A 21 9.44 -10.82 25.53
N GLN A 22 8.80 -9.93 26.26
CA GLN A 22 8.83 -9.91 27.73
C GLN A 22 7.84 -8.85 28.25
N ASN A 23 7.09 -9.26 29.27
CA ASN A 23 6.22 -8.48 30.13
C ASN A 23 6.79 -7.11 30.51
N GLN A 24 6.03 -6.06 30.29
CA GLN A 24 5.81 -5.04 31.31
C GLN A 24 4.58 -4.19 30.99
N SER A 25 3.73 -4.12 31.98
CA SER A 25 2.57 -3.25 32.14
C SER A 25 2.96 -1.77 32.03
N SER A 26 2.01 -1.02 31.48
CA SER A 26 1.80 0.41 31.72
C SER A 26 2.53 1.44 30.87
N LYS A 27 1.68 2.36 30.39
CA LYS A 27 1.92 3.68 29.81
C LYS A 27 2.24 3.70 28.34
N VAL A 28 1.17 3.75 27.54
CA VAL A 28 1.20 4.48 26.27
C VAL A 28 1.47 5.95 26.59
N ALA A 29 2.75 6.29 26.67
CA ALA A 29 3.18 7.67 26.61
C ALA A 29 3.41 7.98 25.13
N ASN A 30 2.50 8.75 24.54
CA ASN A 30 2.75 9.44 23.30
C ASN A 30 3.94 10.38 23.52
N SER A 31 5.16 9.91 23.32
CA SER A 31 6.31 10.79 23.20
C SER A 31 6.28 11.43 21.81
N VAL A 32 5.54 12.53 21.71
CA VAL A 32 5.74 13.49 20.64
C VAL A 32 7.09 14.15 20.93
N GLU A 33 8.15 13.68 20.27
CA GLU A 33 9.43 14.38 20.29
C GLU A 33 9.30 15.70 19.55
N THR A 34 9.15 16.78 20.31
CA THR A 34 9.16 18.15 19.81
C THR A 34 10.61 18.61 19.66
N ASN A 35 11.22 18.37 18.53
CA ASN A 35 12.39 19.12 18.12
C ASN A 35 11.93 20.33 17.29
N ASN A 36 12.07 21.53 17.83
CA ASN A 36 11.85 22.83 17.19
C ASN A 36 10.41 23.11 16.69
N GLY A 37 9.38 22.75 17.46
CA GLY A 37 8.01 23.21 17.18
C GLY A 37 7.32 22.59 15.95
N CYS A 38 7.97 21.70 15.22
CA CYS A 38 7.38 21.01 14.10
C CYS A 38 6.92 19.61 14.54
N ILE A 39 5.61 19.38 14.58
CA ILE A 39 5.03 18.06 14.85
C ILE A 39 5.35 17.16 13.63
N ARG A 40 6.27 16.20 13.82
CA ARG A 40 6.56 15.23 12.77
C ARG A 40 5.44 14.19 12.71
N HIS A 41 4.91 13.96 11.52
CA HIS A 41 3.96 12.89 11.31
C HIS A 41 4.64 11.52 11.54
N PRO A 42 3.98 10.52 12.19
CA PRO A 42 4.58 9.20 12.48
C PRO A 42 5.06 8.45 11.24
N TRP A 43 4.49 8.77 10.07
CA TRP A 43 4.86 8.19 8.78
C TRP A 43 5.98 8.94 8.05
N GLN A 44 6.45 10.08 8.58
CA GLN A 44 7.51 10.85 7.94
C GLN A 44 8.80 10.03 7.81
N GLY A 45 9.29 9.94 6.57
CA GLY A 45 10.49 9.17 6.23
C GLY A 45 10.26 7.66 6.10
N LYS A 46 9.02 7.16 6.32
CA LYS A 46 8.69 5.76 6.11
C LYS A 46 8.69 5.41 4.63
N ARG A 47 9.17 4.21 4.30
CA ARG A 47 9.25 3.68 2.94
C ARG A 47 8.05 2.77 2.69
N VAL A 48 7.25 3.09 1.68
CA VAL A 48 5.99 2.40 1.41
C VAL A 48 5.97 1.88 -0.02
N GLY A 49 5.82 0.56 -0.17
CA GLY A 49 5.63 -0.09 -1.46
C GLY A 49 4.17 0.03 -1.90
N TYR A 50 3.96 0.37 -3.16
CA TYR A 50 2.64 0.46 -3.77
C TYR A 50 2.54 -0.50 -4.94
N LEU A 51 1.73 -1.55 -4.78
CA LEU A 51 1.43 -2.55 -5.80
C LEU A 51 0.03 -2.31 -6.32
N GLY A 52 -0.19 -2.51 -7.62
CA GLY A 52 -1.52 -2.27 -8.17
C GLY A 52 -1.60 -2.23 -9.69
N ASP A 53 -2.75 -1.79 -10.16
CA ASP A 53 -3.10 -1.63 -11.58
C ASP A 53 -2.90 -0.18 -12.07
N SER A 54 -3.71 0.25 -13.04
CA SER A 54 -3.67 1.60 -13.63
C SER A 54 -3.91 2.74 -12.64
N ILE A 55 -4.61 2.49 -11.53
CA ILE A 55 -4.86 3.50 -10.50
C ILE A 55 -3.55 3.83 -9.77
N THR A 56 -2.67 2.84 -9.64
CA THR A 56 -1.36 2.94 -8.98
C THR A 56 -0.23 3.29 -9.95
N ASP A 57 -0.35 2.91 -11.24
CA ASP A 57 0.69 3.08 -12.26
C ASP A 57 1.08 4.56 -12.43
N PRO A 58 2.37 4.92 -12.21
CA PRO A 58 2.84 6.28 -12.38
C PRO A 58 2.72 6.80 -13.82
N ASN A 59 2.74 5.89 -14.81
CA ASN A 59 2.72 6.24 -16.24
C ASN A 59 1.30 6.32 -16.82
N CYS A 60 0.28 5.86 -16.06
CA CYS A 60 -1.10 5.88 -16.51
C CYS A 60 -1.66 7.31 -16.43
N TYR A 61 -2.24 7.81 -17.54
CA TYR A 61 -2.80 9.16 -17.69
C TYR A 61 -1.76 10.30 -17.73
N GLY A 62 -0.46 10.00 -17.87
CA GLY A 62 0.63 10.98 -18.02
C GLY A 62 1.01 11.72 -16.75
N ASP A 63 2.10 12.46 -16.83
CA ASP A 63 2.79 13.11 -15.69
C ASP A 63 2.03 14.25 -15.01
N LYS A 64 0.90 14.66 -15.57
CA LYS A 64 0.12 15.83 -15.07
C LYS A 64 -0.90 15.46 -14.00
N ILE A 65 -1.17 14.16 -13.81
CA ILE A 65 -2.20 13.69 -12.88
C ILE A 65 -1.51 13.10 -11.66
N LYS A 66 -1.64 13.80 -10.53
CA LYS A 66 -1.19 13.27 -9.24
C LYS A 66 -1.99 12.02 -8.88
N LYS A 67 -1.29 11.01 -8.45
CA LYS A 67 -1.84 9.77 -7.93
C LYS A 67 -2.05 9.87 -6.41
N TYR A 68 -2.82 8.94 -5.84
CA TYR A 68 -3.08 8.92 -4.40
C TYR A 68 -1.81 8.83 -3.55
N TRP A 69 -0.79 8.11 -4.01
CA TRP A 69 0.50 8.00 -3.32
C TRP A 69 1.33 9.27 -3.39
N ASP A 70 1.18 10.15 -4.42
CA ASP A 70 1.77 11.48 -4.45
C ASP A 70 1.22 12.36 -3.33
N PHE A 71 -0.10 12.32 -3.10
CA PHE A 71 -0.72 13.06 -2.01
C PHE A 71 -0.26 12.54 -0.65
N LEU A 72 -0.14 11.21 -0.49
CA LEU A 72 0.38 10.62 0.75
C LEU A 72 1.84 11.00 0.99
N GLN A 73 2.66 11.06 -0.04
CA GLN A 73 4.03 11.58 0.05
C GLN A 73 4.04 13.02 0.53
N GLU A 74 3.23 13.90 -0.07
CA GLU A 74 3.16 15.32 0.30
C GLU A 74 2.64 15.52 1.73
N TRP A 75 1.60 14.81 2.13
CA TRP A 75 0.95 15.03 3.42
C TRP A 75 1.64 14.35 4.60
N LEU A 76 2.21 13.17 4.36
CA LEU A 76 2.78 12.32 5.42
C LEU A 76 4.30 12.30 5.41
N GLY A 77 4.94 12.77 4.33
CA GLY A 77 6.39 12.74 4.16
C GLY A 77 6.95 11.33 3.98
N ILE A 78 6.16 10.40 3.42
CA ILE A 78 6.61 9.05 3.09
C ILE A 78 7.51 9.03 1.85
N THR A 79 8.26 7.95 1.66
CA THR A 79 9.00 7.64 0.43
C THR A 79 8.26 6.52 -0.30
N PRO A 80 7.56 6.80 -1.42
CA PRO A 80 6.82 5.79 -2.16
C PRO A 80 7.73 4.99 -3.09
N TYR A 81 7.54 3.67 -3.12
CA TYR A 81 8.10 2.74 -4.08
C TYR A 81 6.96 2.16 -4.90
N VAL A 82 6.79 2.61 -6.15
CA VAL A 82 5.59 2.36 -6.93
C VAL A 82 5.84 1.32 -8.03
N TYR A 83 5.07 0.22 -7.98
CA TYR A 83 5.15 -0.92 -8.90
C TYR A 83 3.83 -1.20 -9.61
N GLY A 84 2.87 -0.28 -9.52
CA GLY A 84 1.60 -0.38 -10.26
C GLY A 84 1.83 -0.42 -11.76
N ILE A 85 1.09 -1.27 -12.46
CA ILE A 85 1.14 -1.42 -13.93
C ILE A 85 -0.28 -1.46 -14.46
N SER A 86 -0.55 -0.62 -15.45
CA SER A 86 -1.87 -0.52 -16.08
C SER A 86 -2.32 -1.87 -16.68
N GLY A 87 -3.59 -2.20 -16.50
CA GLY A 87 -4.22 -3.42 -17.05
C GLY A 87 -3.91 -4.70 -16.26
N ARG A 88 -3.16 -4.62 -15.15
CA ARG A 88 -2.82 -5.81 -14.36
C ARG A 88 -3.97 -6.24 -13.45
N GLN A 89 -3.98 -7.54 -13.16
CA GLN A 89 -4.94 -8.23 -12.33
C GLN A 89 -4.29 -8.75 -11.05
N TRP A 90 -5.07 -9.32 -10.15
CA TRP A 90 -4.61 -9.79 -8.84
C TRP A 90 -3.47 -10.81 -8.93
N ASN A 91 -3.47 -11.68 -9.93
CA ASN A 91 -2.41 -12.66 -10.18
C ASN A 91 -1.04 -12.05 -10.53
N ASP A 92 -0.96 -10.77 -10.83
CA ASP A 92 0.30 -10.03 -11.05
C ASP A 92 0.93 -9.51 -9.74
N VAL A 93 0.20 -9.51 -8.62
CA VAL A 93 0.69 -9.00 -7.33
C VAL A 93 1.97 -9.68 -6.86
N PRO A 94 2.11 -11.03 -6.92
CA PRO A 94 3.34 -11.71 -6.52
C PRO A 94 4.56 -11.19 -7.29
N ARG A 95 4.45 -11.00 -8.60
CA ARG A 95 5.53 -10.50 -9.44
C ARG A 95 5.94 -9.07 -9.07
N GLN A 96 4.97 -8.19 -8.79
CA GLN A 96 5.26 -6.82 -8.33
C GLN A 96 5.93 -6.83 -6.95
N ALA A 97 5.49 -7.72 -6.05
CA ALA A 97 6.08 -7.91 -4.74
C ALA A 97 7.53 -8.43 -4.80
N GLU A 98 7.80 -9.37 -5.71
CA GLU A 98 9.14 -9.88 -5.96
C GLU A 98 10.07 -8.77 -6.46
N GLN A 99 9.59 -7.92 -7.37
CA GLN A 99 10.35 -6.79 -7.88
C GLN A 99 10.66 -5.79 -6.76
N LEU A 100 9.67 -5.41 -5.95
CA LEU A 100 9.84 -4.56 -4.77
C LEU A 100 10.91 -5.15 -3.84
N LYS A 101 10.81 -6.45 -3.53
CA LYS A 101 11.78 -7.16 -2.68
C LYS A 101 13.18 -7.17 -3.27
N LYS A 102 13.31 -7.39 -4.57
CA LYS A 102 14.59 -7.43 -5.29
C LYS A 102 15.30 -6.07 -5.24
N GLU A 103 14.55 -4.97 -5.39
CA GLU A 103 15.11 -3.62 -5.49
C GLU A 103 15.33 -2.96 -4.12
N HIS A 104 14.49 -3.28 -3.13
CA HIS A 104 14.52 -2.60 -1.82
C HIS A 104 14.70 -3.55 -0.64
N GLY A 105 14.72 -4.87 -0.87
CA GLY A 105 14.95 -5.88 0.16
C GLY A 105 13.96 -5.80 1.32
N GLY A 106 14.47 -5.84 2.55
CA GLY A 106 13.68 -5.68 3.78
C GLY A 106 13.48 -4.24 4.23
N GLU A 107 13.86 -3.26 3.40
CA GLU A 107 13.84 -1.85 3.76
C GLU A 107 12.51 -1.14 3.52
N VAL A 108 11.40 -1.88 3.50
CA VAL A 108 10.04 -1.36 3.31
C VAL A 108 9.30 -1.41 4.63
N ASP A 109 8.77 -0.27 5.07
CA ASP A 109 8.01 -0.15 6.33
C ASP A 109 6.56 -0.61 6.18
N ALA A 110 5.98 -0.48 4.98
CA ALA A 110 4.61 -0.92 4.68
C ALA A 110 4.43 -1.23 3.18
N ILE A 111 3.43 -2.05 2.87
CA ILE A 111 3.00 -2.33 1.50
C ILE A 111 1.51 -2.02 1.38
N VAL A 112 1.14 -1.27 0.36
CA VAL A 112 -0.26 -1.00 -0.03
C VAL A 112 -0.53 -1.72 -1.34
N ILE A 113 -1.59 -2.53 -1.38
CA ILE A 113 -2.03 -3.24 -2.58
C ILE A 113 -3.39 -2.68 -2.98
N LEU A 114 -3.48 -2.09 -4.17
CA LEU A 114 -4.72 -1.60 -4.75
C LEU A 114 -4.89 -2.28 -6.12
N MET A 115 -5.60 -3.42 -6.11
CA MET A 115 -5.76 -4.32 -7.25
C MET A 115 -7.18 -4.90 -7.26
N GLY A 116 -7.62 -5.39 -8.42
CA GLY A 116 -8.89 -6.10 -8.56
C GLY A 116 -9.89 -5.39 -9.46
N THR A 117 -9.64 -4.15 -9.89
CA THR A 117 -10.52 -3.42 -10.81
C THR A 117 -10.64 -4.14 -12.17
N ASN A 118 -9.52 -4.61 -12.71
CA ASN A 118 -9.50 -5.33 -13.99
C ASN A 118 -10.11 -6.72 -13.84
N ASP A 119 -9.83 -7.42 -12.74
CA ASP A 119 -10.45 -8.72 -12.43
C ASP A 119 -11.97 -8.62 -12.42
N PHE A 120 -12.51 -7.58 -11.76
CA PHE A 120 -13.95 -7.33 -11.71
C PHE A 120 -14.53 -7.04 -13.10
N ASN A 121 -13.84 -6.20 -13.90
CA ASN A 121 -14.29 -5.84 -15.24
C ASN A 121 -14.28 -7.03 -16.21
N ASP A 122 -13.31 -7.92 -16.07
CA ASP A 122 -13.14 -9.13 -16.87
C ASP A 122 -13.97 -10.32 -16.36
N GLY A 123 -14.69 -10.14 -15.25
CA GLY A 123 -15.57 -11.14 -14.67
C GLY A 123 -14.84 -12.31 -14.01
N VAL A 124 -13.59 -12.10 -13.57
CA VAL A 124 -12.83 -13.12 -12.83
C VAL A 124 -13.54 -13.42 -11.52
N PRO A 125 -13.83 -14.70 -11.20
CA PRO A 125 -14.48 -15.08 -9.94
C PRO A 125 -13.62 -14.72 -8.74
N ILE A 126 -14.23 -14.13 -7.70
CA ILE A 126 -13.52 -13.68 -6.49
C ILE A 126 -12.73 -14.82 -5.83
N GLY A 127 -13.25 -16.07 -5.91
CA GLY A 127 -12.56 -17.24 -5.37
C GLY A 127 -11.21 -17.55 -6.04
N GLU A 128 -10.99 -17.08 -7.26
CA GLU A 128 -9.75 -17.28 -8.01
C GLU A 128 -8.67 -16.23 -7.67
N TRP A 129 -9.05 -15.11 -7.03
CA TRP A 129 -8.10 -14.06 -6.65
C TRP A 129 -7.14 -14.49 -5.54
N PHE A 130 -7.47 -15.55 -4.80
CA PHE A 130 -6.76 -15.98 -3.59
C PHE A 130 -6.26 -17.44 -3.63
N THR A 131 -6.24 -18.08 -4.79
CA THR A 131 -5.95 -19.51 -4.92
C THR A 131 -4.51 -19.85 -5.31
N GLU A 132 -3.57 -18.93 -5.26
CA GLU A 132 -2.14 -19.20 -5.47
C GLU A 132 -1.29 -18.96 -4.23
#